data_d4696942545693b1a6dcf6ffe0829ce9
#
_entry.id   d4696942545693b1a6dcf6ffe0829ce9
#
_cell.length_a   1.000
_cell.length_b   1.000
_cell.length_c   1.000
_cell.angle_alpha   90.00
_cell.angle_beta   90.00
_cell.angle_gamma   90.00
#
_symmetry.space_group_name_H-M   'P 1'
#
loop_
_entity.id
_entity.type
_entity.pdbx_description
1 polymer ?
#
loop_
_entity_poly.entity_id
_entity_poly.type
_entity_poly.pdbx_seq_one_letter_code
_entity_poly.pdbx_strand_id
1 'polypeptide(L)'
;LETLKNLKNSKANNTLRAYKSDFRDFSSFCTKNGFSSMPSDPKVLALYLTHLSSFSKFSTLKRRLASIKVIHRLRGHYIDTKHPIIAENLMGIKRRMGVKQIAKKPLLINNLKLIINVIDKEKNEYKKYQNRALLLIGFAGGFRRSELVSIEYEDIDFVNEGVKILVKRSKTDQTGLGMTKAIPYFENKIYCPVISFKEWITHAKIHNGKVLNISDQSVALTIKK
;
A
#
# COMPACT_ATOMS: atom_id res chain seq x y z
N LEU A 1 -23.06 -1.58 -20.82
CA LEU A 1 -22.50 -2.51 -19.82
C LEU A 1 -20.96 -2.48 -19.81
N GLU A 2 -20.31 -2.38 -20.96
CA GLU A 2 -18.84 -2.37 -21.10
C GLU A 2 -18.21 -1.06 -20.60
N THR A 3 -18.82 0.07 -20.93
CA THR A 3 -18.39 1.39 -20.42
C THR A 3 -18.33 1.46 -18.92
N LEU A 4 -19.30 0.86 -18.19
CA LEU A 4 -19.30 0.80 -16.74
C LEU A 4 -18.16 -0.08 -16.19
N LYS A 5 -17.82 -1.17 -16.89
CA LYS A 5 -16.65 -2.00 -16.56
C LYS A 5 -15.36 -1.20 -16.74
N ASN A 6 -15.23 -0.47 -17.84
CA ASN A 6 -14.06 0.37 -18.12
C ASN A 6 -13.89 1.49 -17.09
N LEU A 7 -14.99 2.13 -16.68
CA LEU A 7 -14.97 3.14 -15.62
C LEU A 7 -14.53 2.56 -14.26
N LYS A 8 -14.96 1.34 -13.93
CA LYS A 8 -14.49 0.63 -12.73
C LYS A 8 -13.01 0.27 -12.85
N ASN A 9 -12.59 -0.26 -13.98
CA ASN A 9 -11.21 -0.66 -14.24
C ASN A 9 -10.24 0.53 -14.35
N SER A 10 -10.76 1.76 -14.54
CA SER A 10 -9.93 2.98 -14.54
C SER A 10 -9.26 3.30 -13.20
N LYS A 11 -9.61 2.59 -12.13
CA LYS A 11 -9.06 2.77 -10.78
C LYS A 11 -8.61 1.44 -10.20
N ALA A 12 -7.45 1.44 -9.56
CA ALA A 12 -6.97 0.26 -8.83
C ALA A 12 -7.97 -0.16 -7.74
N ASN A 13 -8.14 -1.47 -7.53
CA ASN A 13 -9.09 -2.05 -6.57
C ASN A 13 -8.94 -1.47 -5.16
N ASN A 14 -7.71 -1.22 -4.70
CA ASN A 14 -7.43 -0.62 -3.40
C ASN A 14 -7.93 0.84 -3.33
N THR A 15 -7.87 1.58 -4.44
CA THR A 15 -8.42 2.94 -4.54
C THR A 15 -9.95 2.91 -4.43
N LEU A 16 -10.61 1.99 -5.14
CA LEU A 16 -12.07 1.84 -5.06
C LEU A 16 -12.52 1.41 -3.66
N ARG A 17 -11.78 0.51 -3.01
CA ARG A 17 -12.04 0.09 -1.63
C ARG A 17 -11.91 1.27 -0.65
N ALA A 18 -10.87 2.09 -0.80
CA ALA A 18 -10.68 3.30 -0.01
C ALA A 18 -11.81 4.30 -0.22
N TYR A 19 -12.22 4.55 -1.47
CA TYR A 19 -13.33 5.46 -1.78
C TYR A 19 -14.65 5.00 -1.16
N LYS A 20 -14.96 3.70 -1.26
CA LYS A 20 -16.16 3.13 -0.62
C LYS A 20 -16.15 3.29 0.89
N SER A 21 -14.99 3.04 1.53
CA SER A 21 -14.83 3.20 2.97
C SER A 21 -14.99 4.66 3.40
N ASP A 22 -14.35 5.59 2.67
CA ASP A 22 -14.44 7.02 2.95
C ASP A 22 -15.86 7.55 2.80
N PHE A 23 -16.58 7.10 1.76
CA PHE A 23 -17.96 7.51 1.54
C PHE A 23 -18.91 6.93 2.58
N ARG A 24 -18.69 5.69 3.03
CA ARG A 24 -19.48 5.09 4.13
C ARG A 24 -19.35 5.90 5.41
N ASP A 25 -18.14 6.32 5.76
CA ASP A 25 -17.87 7.16 6.92
C ASP A 25 -18.59 8.53 6.82
N PHE A 26 -18.51 9.16 5.63
CA PHE A 26 -19.23 10.40 5.35
C PHE A 26 -20.75 10.22 5.44
N SER A 27 -21.30 9.15 4.85
CA SER A 27 -22.72 8.83 4.91
C SER A 27 -23.19 8.61 6.35
N SER A 28 -22.39 7.91 7.14
CA SER A 28 -22.67 7.72 8.58
C SER A 28 -22.70 9.04 9.35
N PHE A 29 -21.76 9.95 9.07
CA PHE A 29 -21.77 11.30 9.64
C PHE A 29 -23.04 12.07 9.25
N CYS A 30 -23.42 12.03 7.97
CA CYS A 30 -24.64 12.70 7.49
C CYS A 30 -25.88 12.17 8.18
N THR A 31 -26.07 10.85 8.24
CA THR A 31 -27.21 10.21 8.89
C THR A 31 -27.31 10.61 10.37
N LYS A 32 -26.19 10.61 11.10
CA LYS A 32 -26.16 11.01 12.52
C LYS A 32 -26.54 12.47 12.76
N ASN A 33 -26.35 13.33 11.79
CA ASN A 33 -26.62 14.77 11.91
C ASN A 33 -27.84 15.24 11.09
N GLY A 34 -28.62 14.32 10.54
CA GLY A 34 -29.84 14.65 9.78
C GLY A 34 -29.57 15.28 8.40
N PHE A 35 -28.37 15.02 7.80
CA PHE A 35 -28.01 15.55 6.49
C PHE A 35 -28.16 14.50 5.39
N SER A 36 -28.40 14.97 4.14
CA SER A 36 -28.28 14.13 2.95
C SER A 36 -26.81 13.91 2.59
N SER A 37 -26.43 12.65 2.38
CA SER A 37 -25.11 12.31 1.90
C SER A 37 -25.00 12.28 0.36
N MET A 38 -26.15 12.19 -0.35
CA MET A 38 -26.20 12.08 -1.81
C MET A 38 -27.54 12.58 -2.38
N PRO A 39 -27.60 13.67 -3.14
CA PRO A 39 -26.51 14.64 -3.29
C PRO A 39 -26.21 15.35 -1.98
N SER A 40 -24.98 15.83 -1.80
CA SER A 40 -24.57 16.55 -0.60
C SER A 40 -24.31 18.02 -0.92
N ASP A 41 -24.64 18.88 0.05
CA ASP A 41 -24.35 20.31 0.01
C ASP A 41 -22.87 20.57 0.37
N PRO A 42 -22.20 21.57 -0.29
CA PRO A 42 -20.87 22.00 0.12
C PRO A 42 -20.71 22.37 1.59
N LYS A 43 -21.73 22.91 2.23
CA LYS A 43 -21.74 23.23 3.67
C LYS A 43 -21.62 21.97 4.51
N VAL A 44 -22.34 20.90 4.15
CA VAL A 44 -22.28 19.60 4.85
C VAL A 44 -20.88 18.99 4.74
N LEU A 45 -20.24 19.13 3.57
CA LEU A 45 -18.85 18.71 3.42
C LEU A 45 -17.89 19.51 4.30
N ALA A 46 -18.07 20.83 4.38
CA ALA A 46 -17.24 21.67 5.25
C ALA A 46 -17.38 21.26 6.72
N LEU A 47 -18.62 21.00 7.19
CA LEU A 47 -18.89 20.50 8.55
C LEU A 47 -18.22 19.13 8.80
N TYR A 48 -18.32 18.20 7.85
CA TYR A 48 -17.66 16.91 7.93
C TYR A 48 -16.15 17.03 8.02
N LEU A 49 -15.53 17.88 7.19
CA LEU A 49 -14.08 18.12 7.23
C LEU A 49 -13.65 18.75 8.56
N THR A 50 -14.44 19.64 9.11
CA THR A 50 -14.22 20.22 10.44
C THR A 50 -14.28 19.16 11.53
N HIS A 51 -15.30 18.30 11.52
CA HIS A 51 -15.41 17.16 12.42
C HIS A 51 -14.18 16.24 12.34
N LEU A 52 -13.77 15.86 11.13
CA LEU A 52 -12.59 15.02 10.92
C LEU A 52 -11.28 15.66 11.41
N SER A 53 -11.18 16.99 11.37
CA SER A 53 -9.96 17.69 11.74
C SER A 53 -9.57 17.53 13.21
N SER A 54 -10.50 17.07 14.06
CA SER A 54 -10.25 16.83 15.49
C SER A 54 -9.43 15.56 15.75
N PHE A 55 -9.43 14.57 14.83
CA PHE A 55 -8.79 13.27 15.04
C PHE A 55 -8.09 12.70 13.81
N SER A 56 -8.09 13.39 12.68
CA SER A 56 -7.50 12.92 11.42
C SER A 56 -6.44 13.88 10.90
N LYS A 57 -5.41 13.35 10.24
CA LYS A 57 -4.38 14.17 9.58
C LYS A 57 -4.95 14.94 8.39
N PHE A 58 -4.40 16.12 8.10
CA PHE A 58 -4.80 16.95 6.97
C PHE A 58 -4.79 16.22 5.62
N SER A 59 -3.81 15.33 5.38
CA SER A 59 -3.76 14.49 4.17
C SER A 59 -4.95 13.54 4.06
N THR A 60 -5.47 13.05 5.18
CA THR A 60 -6.68 12.22 5.25
C THR A 60 -7.92 13.02 4.84
N LEU A 61 -8.05 14.26 5.30
CA LEU A 61 -9.16 15.15 4.93
C LEU A 61 -9.19 15.38 3.40
N LYS A 62 -8.03 15.71 2.81
CA LYS A 62 -7.91 15.89 1.36
C LYS A 62 -8.29 14.63 0.57
N ARG A 63 -7.84 13.46 1.02
CA ARG A 63 -8.17 12.18 0.39
C ARG A 63 -9.66 11.91 0.47
N ARG A 64 -10.30 12.09 1.65
CA ARG A 64 -11.74 11.87 1.84
C ARG A 64 -12.59 12.82 0.98
N LEU A 65 -12.20 14.08 0.89
CA LEU A 65 -12.87 15.03 -0.01
C LEU A 65 -12.81 14.57 -1.48
N ALA A 66 -11.63 14.11 -1.93
CA ALA A 66 -11.47 13.57 -3.27
C ALA A 66 -12.32 12.31 -3.50
N SER A 67 -12.41 11.42 -2.50
CA SER A 67 -13.23 10.20 -2.53
C SER A 67 -14.72 10.53 -2.69
N ILE A 68 -15.22 11.48 -1.90
CA ILE A 68 -16.63 11.92 -1.93
C ILE A 68 -16.95 12.52 -3.30
N LYS A 69 -16.08 13.38 -3.83
CA LYS A 69 -16.23 13.95 -5.17
C LYS A 69 -16.36 12.87 -6.25
N VAL A 70 -15.48 11.87 -6.21
CA VAL A 70 -15.49 10.78 -7.21
C VAL A 70 -16.78 9.95 -7.10
N ILE A 71 -17.23 9.63 -5.88
CA ILE A 71 -18.45 8.86 -5.67
C ILE A 71 -19.68 9.64 -6.15
N HIS A 72 -19.78 10.95 -5.87
CA HIS A 72 -20.86 11.79 -6.41
C HIS A 72 -20.89 11.73 -7.92
N ARG A 73 -19.74 11.96 -8.57
CA ARG A 73 -19.66 11.92 -10.03
C ARG A 73 -20.06 10.54 -10.61
N LEU A 74 -19.65 9.45 -9.99
CA LEU A 74 -20.03 8.10 -10.42
C LEU A 74 -21.53 7.81 -10.25
N ARG A 75 -22.22 8.57 -9.40
CA ARG A 75 -23.68 8.48 -9.16
C ARG A 75 -24.47 9.53 -9.97
N GLY A 76 -23.81 10.26 -10.86
CA GLY A 76 -24.46 11.30 -11.69
C GLY A 76 -24.71 12.63 -10.97
N HIS A 77 -24.15 12.84 -9.79
CA HIS A 77 -24.28 14.08 -9.03
C HIS A 77 -23.01 14.92 -9.11
N TYR A 78 -23.20 16.23 -9.28
CA TYR A 78 -22.10 17.18 -9.19
C TYR A 78 -21.97 17.70 -7.75
N ILE A 79 -20.75 17.83 -7.28
CA ILE A 79 -20.42 18.52 -6.05
C ILE A 79 -19.18 19.41 -6.27
N ASP A 80 -19.33 20.70 -6.01
CA ASP A 80 -18.24 21.64 -6.13
C ASP A 80 -17.33 21.60 -4.90
N THR A 81 -16.25 20.84 -5.00
CA THR A 81 -15.23 20.75 -3.94
C THR A 81 -14.29 21.95 -3.89
N LYS A 82 -14.40 22.89 -4.83
CA LYS A 82 -13.69 24.18 -4.85
C LYS A 82 -14.57 25.33 -4.31
N HIS A 83 -15.79 25.05 -3.93
CA HIS A 83 -16.68 26.04 -3.33
C HIS A 83 -15.96 26.80 -2.20
N PRO A 84 -16.09 28.14 -2.12
CA PRO A 84 -15.36 28.95 -1.14
C PRO A 84 -15.43 28.43 0.29
N ILE A 85 -16.61 27.99 0.74
CA ILE A 85 -16.81 27.47 2.10
C ILE A 85 -15.93 26.24 2.37
N ILE A 86 -15.70 25.37 1.40
CA ILE A 86 -14.82 24.19 1.54
C ILE A 86 -13.36 24.62 1.49
N ALA A 87 -13.01 25.48 0.52
CA ALA A 87 -11.64 25.92 0.31
C ALA A 87 -11.10 26.71 1.51
N GLU A 88 -11.86 27.68 1.99
CA GLU A 88 -11.51 28.51 3.15
C GLU A 88 -11.47 27.70 4.45
N ASN A 89 -12.44 26.81 4.65
CA ASN A 89 -12.45 25.89 5.80
C ASN A 89 -11.20 25.00 5.80
N LEU A 90 -10.85 24.39 4.66
CA LEU A 90 -9.63 23.59 4.54
C LEU A 90 -8.36 24.42 4.79
N MET A 91 -8.35 25.67 4.33
CA MET A 91 -7.21 26.57 4.57
C MET A 91 -7.08 26.90 6.08
N GLY A 92 -8.19 27.20 6.74
CA GLY A 92 -8.23 27.41 8.19
C GLY A 92 -7.77 26.18 8.99
N ILE A 93 -8.27 24.99 8.63
CA ILE A 93 -7.85 23.71 9.20
C ILE A 93 -6.34 23.49 8.97
N LYS A 94 -5.85 23.74 7.75
CA LYS A 94 -4.43 23.59 7.40
C LYS A 94 -3.53 24.47 8.27
N ARG A 95 -3.92 25.73 8.47
CA ARG A 95 -3.16 26.68 9.31
C ARG A 95 -3.14 26.23 10.78
N ARG A 96 -4.28 25.78 11.30
CA ARG A 96 -4.42 25.34 12.70
C ARG A 96 -3.65 24.04 12.97
N MET A 97 -3.75 23.03 12.08
CA MET A 97 -3.15 21.71 12.29
C MET A 97 -1.68 21.65 11.90
N GLY A 98 -1.24 22.53 11.01
CA GLY A 98 0.03 22.36 10.29
C GLY A 98 -0.05 21.20 9.28
N VAL A 99 0.97 21.09 8.45
CA VAL A 99 1.08 20.03 7.41
C VAL A 99 2.38 19.25 7.47
N LYS A 100 3.19 19.48 8.51
CA LYS A 100 4.48 18.79 8.65
C LYS A 100 4.25 17.29 8.76
N GLN A 101 4.70 16.57 7.76
CA GLN A 101 4.71 15.11 7.79
C GLN A 101 6.03 14.65 8.43
N ILE A 102 5.91 13.87 9.50
CA ILE A 102 7.08 13.19 10.06
C ILE A 102 7.38 11.99 9.18
N ALA A 103 8.47 12.07 8.43
CA ALA A 103 8.93 10.95 7.63
C ALA A 103 9.33 9.77 8.53
N LYS A 104 9.09 8.55 8.05
CA LYS A 104 9.62 7.36 8.73
C LYS A 104 11.12 7.30 8.51
N LYS A 105 11.86 6.89 9.55
CA LYS A 105 13.28 6.63 9.42
C LYS A 105 13.54 5.52 8.40
N PRO A 106 14.54 5.66 7.52
CA PRO A 106 14.91 4.60 6.60
C PRO A 106 15.47 3.39 7.36
N LEU A 107 15.25 2.20 6.83
CA LEU A 107 15.89 0.99 7.32
C LEU A 107 17.35 0.98 6.82
N LEU A 108 18.30 1.13 7.72
CA LEU A 108 19.73 1.08 7.42
C LEU A 108 20.23 -0.38 7.46
N ILE A 109 21.36 -0.65 6.78
CA ILE A 109 21.97 -1.99 6.70
C ILE A 109 22.23 -2.57 8.09
N ASN A 110 22.73 -1.78 9.03
CA ASN A 110 22.99 -2.26 10.39
C ASN A 110 21.70 -2.70 11.10
N ASN A 111 20.61 -1.94 10.93
CA ASN A 111 19.32 -2.32 11.50
C ASN A 111 18.77 -3.58 10.84
N LEU A 112 18.97 -3.74 9.50
CA LEU A 112 18.59 -4.96 8.80
C LEU A 112 19.34 -6.19 9.37
N LYS A 113 20.65 -6.07 9.58
CA LYS A 113 21.46 -7.16 10.19
C LYS A 113 20.93 -7.53 11.59
N LEU A 114 20.58 -6.55 12.43
CA LEU A 114 20.00 -6.83 13.75
C LEU A 114 18.66 -7.59 13.64
N ILE A 115 17.80 -7.20 12.71
CA ILE A 115 16.52 -7.90 12.48
C ILE A 115 16.76 -9.32 12.01
N ILE A 116 17.69 -9.55 11.08
CA ILE A 116 18.03 -10.90 10.60
C ILE A 116 18.55 -11.76 11.76
N ASN A 117 19.42 -11.24 12.63
CA ASN A 117 19.90 -11.95 13.80
C ASN A 117 18.77 -12.37 14.77
N VAL A 118 17.70 -11.57 14.86
CA VAL A 118 16.51 -11.95 15.64
C VAL A 118 15.72 -13.05 14.93
N ILE A 119 15.53 -12.95 13.63
CA ILE A 119 14.85 -13.97 12.82
C ILE A 119 15.59 -15.32 12.89
N ASP A 120 16.92 -15.30 12.91
CA ASP A 120 17.73 -16.52 12.98
C ASP A 120 17.55 -17.30 14.30
N LYS A 121 17.01 -16.66 15.34
CA LYS A 121 16.63 -17.30 16.62
C LYS A 121 15.19 -17.86 16.63
N GLU A 122 14.44 -17.68 15.55
CA GLU A 122 13.08 -18.23 15.44
C GLU A 122 13.13 -19.75 15.44
N LYS A 123 12.35 -20.37 16.35
CA LYS A 123 12.29 -21.83 16.51
C LYS A 123 11.56 -22.53 15.37
N ASN A 124 10.61 -21.84 14.76
CA ASN A 124 9.88 -22.35 13.62
C ASN A 124 10.71 -22.12 12.34
N GLU A 125 11.33 -23.16 11.82
CA GLU A 125 12.21 -23.09 10.65
C GLU A 125 11.48 -22.55 9.42
N TYR A 126 10.23 -22.94 9.18
CA TYR A 126 9.44 -22.41 8.06
C TYR A 126 9.31 -20.88 8.13
N LYS A 127 8.98 -20.34 9.32
CA LYS A 127 8.90 -18.88 9.52
C LYS A 127 10.27 -18.23 9.42
N LYS A 128 11.31 -18.88 9.93
CA LYS A 128 12.69 -18.38 9.86
C LYS A 128 13.11 -18.19 8.41
N TYR A 129 13.03 -19.22 7.56
CA TYR A 129 13.40 -19.13 6.15
C TYR A 129 12.53 -18.14 5.38
N GLN A 130 11.21 -18.16 5.61
CA GLN A 130 10.28 -17.22 4.96
C GLN A 130 10.58 -15.76 5.29
N ASN A 131 10.72 -15.44 6.57
CA ASN A 131 10.95 -14.06 7.03
C ASN A 131 12.32 -13.54 6.60
N ARG A 132 13.33 -14.41 6.61
CA ARG A 132 14.67 -14.10 6.16
C ARG A 132 14.69 -13.76 4.67
N ALA A 133 14.12 -14.61 3.83
CA ALA A 133 13.99 -14.38 2.40
C ALA A 133 13.18 -13.11 2.10
N LEU A 134 12.04 -12.95 2.77
CA LEU A 134 11.16 -11.78 2.66
C LEU A 134 11.92 -10.47 2.88
N LEU A 135 12.69 -10.39 3.97
CA LEU A 135 13.40 -9.16 4.33
C LEU A 135 14.60 -8.89 3.41
N LEU A 136 15.42 -9.89 3.14
CA LEU A 136 16.63 -9.71 2.34
C LEU A 136 16.28 -9.41 0.88
N ILE A 137 15.38 -10.15 0.24
CA ILE A 137 14.92 -9.87 -1.13
C ILE A 137 14.17 -8.54 -1.18
N GLY A 138 13.27 -8.30 -0.22
CA GLY A 138 12.50 -7.06 -0.16
C GLY A 138 13.37 -5.81 -0.06
N PHE A 139 14.42 -5.88 0.76
CA PHE A 139 15.37 -4.78 0.95
C PHE A 139 16.27 -4.61 -0.28
N ALA A 140 16.93 -5.67 -0.74
CA ALA A 140 17.88 -5.61 -1.84
C ALA A 140 17.22 -5.20 -3.18
N GLY A 141 16.02 -5.71 -3.46
CA GLY A 141 15.29 -5.38 -4.68
C GLY A 141 14.41 -4.12 -4.55
N GLY A 142 14.34 -3.47 -3.37
CA GLY A 142 13.48 -2.31 -3.16
C GLY A 142 12.02 -2.57 -3.50
N PHE A 143 11.51 -3.77 -3.17
CA PHE A 143 10.14 -4.14 -3.49
C PHE A 143 9.12 -3.42 -2.62
N ARG A 144 8.00 -3.02 -3.22
CA ARG A 144 6.80 -2.70 -2.45
C ARG A 144 6.20 -3.99 -1.88
N ARG A 145 5.54 -3.92 -0.73
CA ARG A 145 4.92 -5.09 -0.09
C ARG A 145 4.00 -5.87 -1.03
N SER A 146 3.17 -5.16 -1.80
CA SER A 146 2.28 -5.78 -2.79
C SER A 146 3.03 -6.45 -3.94
N GLU A 147 4.15 -5.90 -4.37
CA GLU A 147 5.01 -6.51 -5.40
C GLU A 147 5.62 -7.80 -4.86
N LEU A 148 6.15 -7.77 -3.63
CA LEU A 148 6.82 -8.90 -3.00
C LEU A 148 5.91 -10.12 -2.83
N VAL A 149 4.65 -9.93 -2.35
CA VAL A 149 3.69 -11.02 -2.19
C VAL A 149 3.02 -11.46 -3.50
N SER A 150 3.26 -10.75 -4.59
CA SER A 150 2.77 -11.13 -5.93
C SER A 150 3.78 -11.92 -6.75
N ILE A 151 5.01 -12.09 -6.26
CA ILE A 151 6.03 -12.88 -6.97
C ILE A 151 5.56 -14.33 -7.07
N GLU A 152 5.53 -14.84 -8.29
CA GLU A 152 5.29 -16.24 -8.61
C GLU A 152 6.62 -16.94 -8.95
N TYR A 153 6.68 -18.24 -8.78
CA TYR A 153 7.88 -19.02 -9.07
C TYR A 153 8.33 -18.86 -10.53
N GLU A 154 7.37 -18.77 -11.43
CA GLU A 154 7.55 -18.60 -12.87
C GLU A 154 8.14 -17.22 -13.24
N ASP A 155 8.10 -16.27 -12.32
CA ASP A 155 8.67 -14.93 -12.50
C ASP A 155 10.15 -14.84 -12.11
N ILE A 156 10.77 -15.95 -11.65
CA ILE A 156 12.11 -15.99 -11.08
C ILE A 156 13.05 -16.69 -12.04
N ASP A 157 14.13 -16.02 -12.38
CA ASP A 157 15.23 -16.56 -13.16
C ASP A 157 16.53 -16.46 -12.34
N PHE A 158 17.07 -17.61 -11.91
CA PHE A 158 18.35 -17.67 -11.23
C PHE A 158 19.48 -17.79 -12.24
N VAL A 159 20.36 -16.80 -12.25
CA VAL A 159 21.53 -16.72 -13.13
C VAL A 159 22.82 -16.83 -12.31
N ASN A 160 23.97 -16.96 -13.00
CA ASN A 160 25.27 -17.06 -12.33
C ASN A 160 25.59 -15.85 -11.44
N GLU A 161 25.17 -14.67 -11.86
CA GLU A 161 25.43 -13.40 -11.15
C GLU A 161 24.42 -13.11 -10.03
N GLY A 162 23.26 -13.80 -10.00
CA GLY A 162 22.23 -13.51 -9.01
C GLY A 162 20.85 -14.05 -9.35
N VAL A 163 19.82 -13.23 -9.14
CA VAL A 163 18.43 -13.54 -9.48
C VAL A 163 17.77 -12.38 -10.21
N LYS A 164 17.02 -12.68 -11.27
CA LYS A 164 16.12 -11.77 -11.96
C LYS A 164 14.69 -12.09 -11.56
N ILE A 165 13.92 -11.08 -11.20
CA ILE A 165 12.53 -11.23 -10.77
C ILE A 165 11.65 -10.29 -11.59
N LEU A 166 10.70 -10.85 -12.33
CA LEU A 166 9.73 -10.09 -13.09
C LEU A 166 8.60 -9.56 -12.16
N VAL A 167 8.46 -8.27 -12.08
CA VAL A 167 7.34 -7.60 -11.41
C VAL A 167 6.28 -7.28 -12.45
N LYS A 168 5.27 -8.12 -12.61
CA LYS A 168 4.22 -8.00 -13.64
C LYS A 168 3.41 -6.72 -13.53
N ARG A 169 3.18 -6.21 -12.32
CA ARG A 169 2.43 -4.97 -12.06
C ARG A 169 2.97 -4.26 -10.84
N SER A 170 3.06 -2.94 -10.93
CA SER A 170 3.43 -2.10 -9.79
C SER A 170 2.42 -0.96 -9.57
N LYS A 171 2.56 -0.22 -8.48
CA LYS A 171 1.73 0.96 -8.21
C LYS A 171 1.90 2.05 -9.29
N THR A 172 3.06 2.11 -9.91
CA THR A 172 3.41 3.09 -10.95
C THR A 172 3.21 2.55 -12.36
N ASP A 173 3.18 1.22 -12.51
CA ASP A 173 2.88 0.53 -13.76
C ASP A 173 1.53 -0.22 -13.60
N GLN A 174 0.45 0.50 -13.87
CA GLN A 174 -0.90 -0.07 -13.85
C GLN A 174 -1.29 -0.66 -15.21
N THR A 175 -0.55 -0.34 -16.26
CA THR A 175 -0.74 -0.89 -17.61
C THR A 175 -0.20 -2.30 -17.74
N GLY A 176 0.73 -2.70 -16.87
CA GLY A 176 1.25 -4.07 -16.83
C GLY A 176 2.34 -4.32 -17.87
N LEU A 177 3.14 -3.30 -18.20
CA LEU A 177 4.36 -3.47 -19.00
C LEU A 177 5.36 -4.39 -18.29
N GLY A 178 5.31 -4.40 -16.95
CA GLY A 178 6.21 -5.17 -16.12
C GLY A 178 7.61 -4.54 -16.00
N MET A 179 8.33 -4.97 -14.99
CA MET A 179 9.72 -4.55 -14.76
C MET A 179 10.52 -5.71 -14.18
N THR A 180 11.66 -6.00 -14.77
CA THR A 180 12.59 -6.98 -14.21
C THR A 180 13.52 -6.32 -13.21
N LYS A 181 13.61 -6.88 -12.01
CA LYS A 181 14.58 -6.49 -10.98
C LYS A 181 15.68 -7.54 -10.92
N ALA A 182 16.91 -7.11 -11.08
CA ALA A 182 18.09 -7.96 -10.94
C ALA A 182 18.76 -7.71 -9.58
N ILE A 183 19.03 -8.78 -8.86
CA ILE A 183 19.66 -8.75 -7.53
C ILE A 183 20.89 -9.64 -7.58
N PRO A 184 22.11 -9.10 -7.41
CA PRO A 184 23.34 -9.88 -7.46
C PRO A 184 23.54 -10.71 -6.19
N TYR A 185 24.42 -11.71 -6.28
CA TYR A 185 24.96 -12.36 -5.09
C TYR A 185 25.78 -11.35 -4.27
N PHE A 186 25.66 -11.46 -2.95
CA PHE A 186 26.49 -10.68 -2.03
C PHE A 186 27.69 -11.54 -1.59
N GLU A 187 28.84 -10.91 -1.38
CA GLU A 187 30.03 -11.58 -0.83
C GLU A 187 29.75 -12.23 0.51
N ASN A 188 29.06 -11.52 1.39
CA ASN A 188 28.65 -12.08 2.67
C ASN A 188 27.45 -13.00 2.49
N LYS A 189 27.70 -14.30 2.49
CA LYS A 189 26.69 -15.36 2.27
C LYS A 189 25.56 -15.32 3.32
N ILE A 190 25.87 -14.92 4.56
CA ILE A 190 24.87 -14.83 5.65
C ILE A 190 23.77 -13.82 5.31
N TYR A 191 24.10 -12.70 4.69
CA TYR A 191 23.15 -11.66 4.34
C TYR A 191 22.84 -11.62 2.84
N CYS A 192 23.19 -12.66 2.11
CA CYS A 192 22.95 -12.73 0.67
C CYS A 192 21.45 -12.95 0.38
N PRO A 193 20.78 -12.00 -0.30
CA PRO A 193 19.35 -12.12 -0.61
C PRO A 193 19.06 -13.32 -1.51
N VAL A 194 19.93 -13.60 -2.48
CA VAL A 194 19.77 -14.68 -3.46
C VAL A 194 19.85 -16.05 -2.80
N ILE A 195 20.85 -16.25 -1.92
CA ILE A 195 21.02 -17.51 -1.18
C ILE A 195 19.81 -17.74 -0.30
N SER A 196 19.42 -16.72 0.50
CA SER A 196 18.28 -16.83 1.40
C SER A 196 16.96 -17.10 0.67
N PHE A 197 16.82 -16.57 -0.55
CA PHE A 197 15.62 -16.80 -1.36
C PHE A 197 15.60 -18.23 -1.95
N LYS A 198 16.75 -18.75 -2.40
CA LYS A 198 16.87 -20.15 -2.82
C LYS A 198 16.57 -21.12 -1.66
N GLU A 199 17.14 -20.86 -0.48
CA GLU A 199 16.90 -21.68 0.73
C GLU A 199 15.42 -21.72 1.09
N TRP A 200 14.73 -20.57 1.04
CA TRP A 200 13.30 -20.51 1.26
C TRP A 200 12.50 -21.35 0.27
N ILE A 201 12.74 -21.16 -1.03
CA ILE A 201 12.06 -21.89 -2.11
C ILE A 201 12.24 -23.40 -1.96
N THR A 202 13.48 -23.82 -1.66
CA THR A 202 13.82 -25.24 -1.45
C THR A 202 13.14 -25.78 -0.20
N HIS A 203 13.24 -25.06 0.94
CA HIS A 203 12.66 -25.50 2.22
C HIS A 203 11.14 -25.61 2.15
N ALA A 204 10.49 -24.64 1.50
CA ALA A 204 9.04 -24.61 1.31
C ALA A 204 8.55 -25.50 0.16
N LYS A 205 9.46 -26.17 -0.57
CA LYS A 205 9.16 -27.03 -1.74
C LYS A 205 8.27 -26.34 -2.77
N ILE A 206 8.62 -25.09 -3.10
CA ILE A 206 7.86 -24.28 -4.06
C ILE A 206 8.37 -24.59 -5.47
N HIS A 207 7.46 -25.07 -6.32
CA HIS A 207 7.74 -25.43 -7.72
C HIS A 207 6.85 -24.67 -8.71
N ASN A 208 5.80 -23.98 -8.23
CA ASN A 208 4.89 -23.16 -9.03
C ASN A 208 4.14 -22.15 -8.16
N GLY A 209 3.55 -21.15 -8.80
CA GLY A 209 2.66 -20.17 -8.17
C GLY A 209 3.36 -19.27 -7.16
N LYS A 210 2.61 -18.75 -6.18
CA LYS A 210 3.11 -17.73 -5.25
C LYS A 210 4.24 -18.23 -4.37
N VAL A 211 5.35 -17.49 -4.39
CA VAL A 211 6.52 -17.78 -3.55
C VAL A 211 6.31 -17.39 -2.09
N LEU A 212 5.56 -16.32 -1.84
CA LEU A 212 5.21 -15.85 -0.49
C LEU A 212 3.69 -15.88 -0.33
N ASN A 213 3.17 -16.98 0.24
CA ASN A 213 1.72 -17.13 0.46
C ASN A 213 1.27 -16.41 1.75
N ILE A 214 1.51 -15.11 1.79
CA ILE A 214 1.12 -14.21 2.88
C ILE A 214 0.48 -12.94 2.32
N SER A 215 -0.28 -12.23 3.14
CA SER A 215 -0.85 -10.94 2.74
C SER A 215 0.20 -9.81 2.82
N ASP A 216 -0.01 -8.72 2.07
CA ASP A 216 0.82 -7.52 2.16
C ASP A 216 0.76 -6.86 3.56
N GLN A 217 -0.32 -7.09 4.30
CA GLN A 217 -0.45 -6.67 5.70
C GLN A 217 0.43 -7.52 6.61
N SER A 218 0.50 -8.84 6.37
CA SER A 218 1.38 -9.76 7.13
C SER A 218 2.84 -9.38 7.00
N VAL A 219 3.30 -8.95 5.81
CA VAL A 219 4.65 -8.42 5.61
C VAL A 219 4.95 -7.27 6.57
N ALA A 220 3.99 -6.32 6.73
CA ALA A 220 4.17 -5.19 7.63
C ALA A 220 4.21 -5.60 9.12
N LEU A 221 3.51 -6.67 9.49
CA LEU A 221 3.50 -7.17 10.87
C LEU A 221 4.80 -7.92 11.20
N THR A 222 5.35 -8.66 10.24
CA THR A 222 6.64 -9.36 10.39
C THR A 222 7.79 -8.39 10.70
N ILE A 223 7.78 -7.21 10.05
CA ILE A 223 8.83 -6.19 10.26
C ILE A 223 8.65 -5.42 11.58
N LYS A 224 7.46 -5.44 12.18
CA LYS A 224 7.15 -4.70 13.41
C LYS A 224 7.38 -5.48 14.69
N LYS A 225 7.51 -6.81 14.61
CA LYS A 225 7.87 -7.68 15.72
C LYS A 225 9.37 -7.63 15.99
#